data_bc7f55929df09bdc9f912cdcb304ce89
#
_entry.id   bc7f55929df09bdc9f912cdcb304ce89
#
_cell.length_a   1.000
_cell.length_b   1.000
_cell.length_c   1.000
_cell.angle_alpha   90.00
_cell.angle_beta   90.00
_cell.angle_gamma   90.00
#
_symmetry.space_group_name_H-M   'P 1'
#
loop_
_entity.id
_entity.type
_entity.pdbx_description
1 polymer ?
#
loop_
_entity_poly.entity_id
_entity_poly.type
_entity_poly.pdbx_seq_one_letter_code
_entity_poly.pdbx_strand_id
1 'polypeptide(L)'
;MTMTERLLEATKEIWDGYNETPFVKGIADGSLDHEKFKYYMIQDYRYLLDYTKVFSIGTAKAKNLDAMRLFAGYTHSILDGEMDIHRAYMTRLGIAKEEAEQTPVALDNLSYTSYMLRVAYEEGEAEVMAAILSCALSYEFIAKKILAEYPAADKHEFYGEWVSGYASDSYHEDNEVLADLMNRLTEDYSEKRKQHLVDIFTACSRYEAAFWDMAWEMRQ
;
A
#
# COMPACT_ATOMS: atom_id res chain seq x y z
N MET A 1 -0.38 9.34 -22.73
CA MET A 1 -0.36 9.24 -21.27
C MET A 1 -1.36 8.19 -20.87
N THR A 2 -0.91 7.10 -20.27
CA THR A 2 -1.76 6.04 -19.73
C THR A 2 -2.51 6.53 -18.49
N MET A 3 -3.49 5.74 -18.01
CA MET A 3 -4.20 6.10 -16.79
C MET A 3 -3.27 6.09 -15.57
N THR A 4 -2.41 5.08 -15.46
CA THR A 4 -1.43 4.98 -14.37
C THR A 4 -0.46 6.16 -14.35
N GLU A 5 0.10 6.56 -15.51
CA GLU A 5 0.94 7.75 -15.61
C GLU A 5 0.21 9.01 -15.13
N ARG A 6 -1.07 9.15 -15.47
CA ARG A 6 -1.90 10.28 -15.02
C ARG A 6 -2.12 10.30 -13.51
N LEU A 7 -2.32 9.12 -12.90
CA LEU A 7 -2.45 8.99 -11.44
C LEU A 7 -1.17 9.42 -10.75
N LEU A 8 -0.02 8.94 -11.20
CA LEU A 8 1.29 9.25 -10.62
C LEU A 8 1.65 10.73 -10.78
N GLU A 9 1.38 11.33 -11.94
CA GLU A 9 1.61 12.76 -12.16
C GLU A 9 0.77 13.63 -11.22
N ALA A 10 -0.51 13.28 -11.03
CA ALA A 10 -1.43 14.03 -10.18
C ALA A 10 -1.05 13.97 -8.69
N THR A 11 -0.32 12.96 -8.26
CA THR A 11 0.06 12.76 -6.85
C THR A 11 1.54 12.98 -6.57
N LYS A 12 2.30 13.41 -7.58
CA LYS A 12 3.76 13.54 -7.49
C LYS A 12 4.23 14.32 -6.25
N GLU A 13 3.65 15.46 -5.96
CA GLU A 13 4.02 16.29 -4.79
C GLU A 13 3.75 15.58 -3.46
N ILE A 14 2.66 14.79 -3.38
CA ILE A 14 2.32 14.02 -2.18
C ILE A 14 3.37 12.90 -2.01
N TRP A 15 3.67 12.19 -3.07
CA TRP A 15 4.61 11.06 -3.04
C TRP A 15 6.06 11.48 -2.80
N ASP A 16 6.48 12.59 -3.39
CA ASP A 16 7.79 13.18 -3.10
C ASP A 16 7.95 13.47 -1.59
N GLY A 17 6.85 13.79 -0.91
CA GLY A 17 6.79 14.01 0.53
C GLY A 17 6.96 12.75 1.38
N TYR A 18 6.64 11.56 0.89
CA TYR A 18 6.72 10.32 1.69
C TYR A 18 8.13 10.05 2.22
N ASN A 19 9.14 10.17 1.36
CA ASN A 19 10.54 9.96 1.75
C ASN A 19 11.09 11.08 2.64
N GLU A 20 10.37 12.21 2.76
CA GLU A 20 10.73 13.29 3.67
C GLU A 20 10.19 13.08 5.09
N THR A 21 9.27 12.13 5.27
CA THR A 21 8.73 11.83 6.61
C THR A 21 9.81 11.26 7.53
N PRO A 22 9.81 11.62 8.82
CA PRO A 22 10.82 11.11 9.76
C PRO A 22 10.80 9.58 9.89
N PHE A 23 9.64 8.94 9.70
CA PHE A 23 9.51 7.48 9.74
C PHE A 23 10.29 6.82 8.61
N VAL A 24 10.05 7.24 7.37
CA VAL A 24 10.71 6.69 6.17
C VAL A 24 12.21 7.00 6.17
N LYS A 25 12.61 8.23 6.57
CA LYS A 25 14.03 8.59 6.75
C LYS A 25 14.72 7.70 7.77
N GLY A 26 14.06 7.41 8.88
CA GLY A 26 14.60 6.51 9.90
C GLY A 26 14.77 5.07 9.43
N ILE A 27 13.91 4.58 8.52
CA ILE A 27 14.14 3.28 7.83
C ILE A 27 15.37 3.38 6.92
N ALA A 28 15.47 4.46 6.14
CA ALA A 28 16.52 4.64 5.13
C ALA A 28 17.92 4.69 5.72
N ASP A 29 18.10 5.39 6.85
CA ASP A 29 19.39 5.55 7.53
C ASP A 29 19.60 4.59 8.72
N GLY A 30 18.59 3.77 9.04
CA GLY A 30 18.63 2.79 10.14
C GLY A 30 18.41 3.38 11.53
N SER A 31 18.02 4.65 11.64
CA SER A 31 17.85 5.35 12.92
C SER A 31 16.44 5.27 13.51
N LEU A 32 15.48 4.67 12.80
CA LEU A 32 14.10 4.55 13.30
C LEU A 32 14.06 3.78 14.61
N ASP A 33 13.32 4.32 15.58
CA ASP A 33 13.05 3.62 16.83
C ASP A 33 12.27 2.32 16.60
N HIS A 34 12.73 1.22 17.20
CA HIS A 34 12.10 -0.09 17.06
C HIS A 34 10.66 -0.13 17.58
N GLU A 35 10.31 0.67 18.60
CA GLU A 35 8.93 0.74 19.09
C GLU A 35 8.00 1.42 18.08
N LYS A 36 8.50 2.41 17.31
CA LYS A 36 7.75 3.01 16.20
C LYS A 36 7.55 2.02 15.07
N PHE A 37 8.58 1.23 14.73
CA PHE A 37 8.44 0.19 13.72
C PHE A 37 7.52 -0.94 14.20
N LYS A 38 7.57 -1.31 15.47
CA LYS A 38 6.64 -2.26 16.09
C LYS A 38 5.20 -1.78 15.96
N TYR A 39 4.94 -0.51 16.32
CA TYR A 39 3.63 0.10 16.18
C TYR A 39 3.15 0.09 14.73
N TYR A 40 4.01 0.49 13.77
CA TYR A 40 3.74 0.42 12.34
C TYR A 40 3.34 -0.99 11.92
N MET A 41 4.12 -2.01 12.27
CA MET A 41 3.85 -3.41 11.89
C MET A 41 2.49 -3.92 12.40
N ILE A 42 2.06 -3.50 13.60
CA ILE A 42 0.75 -3.84 14.13
C ILE A 42 -0.35 -3.13 13.34
N GLN A 43 -0.20 -1.84 13.08
CA GLN A 43 -1.20 -1.07 12.33
C GLN A 43 -1.28 -1.52 10.87
N ASP A 44 -0.16 -1.85 10.26
CA ASP A 44 -0.08 -2.36 8.89
C ASP A 44 -0.70 -3.77 8.77
N TYR A 45 -0.46 -4.66 9.72
CA TYR A 45 -1.17 -5.93 9.82
C TYR A 45 -2.69 -5.73 9.86
N ARG A 46 -3.18 -4.75 10.63
CA ARG A 46 -4.61 -4.40 10.71
C ARG A 46 -5.13 -3.82 9.38
N TYR A 47 -4.32 -2.99 8.71
CA TYR A 47 -4.61 -2.45 7.40
C TYR A 47 -4.77 -3.56 6.34
N LEU A 48 -3.85 -4.52 6.28
CA LEU A 48 -3.86 -5.62 5.32
C LEU A 48 -5.11 -6.49 5.40
N LEU A 49 -5.72 -6.62 6.59
CA LEU A 49 -7.01 -7.32 6.73
C LEU A 49 -8.13 -6.64 5.93
N ASP A 50 -8.21 -5.32 5.97
CA ASP A 50 -9.20 -4.56 5.21
C ASP A 50 -8.81 -4.42 3.73
N TYR A 51 -7.52 -4.25 3.45
CA TYR A 51 -6.98 -4.22 2.09
C TYR A 51 -7.31 -5.51 1.33
N THR A 52 -7.18 -6.68 1.97
CA THR A 52 -7.60 -7.97 1.43
C THR A 52 -9.09 -8.00 1.08
N LYS A 53 -9.95 -7.39 1.92
CA LYS A 53 -11.40 -7.29 1.62
C LYS A 53 -11.65 -6.43 0.39
N VAL A 54 -10.87 -5.34 0.18
CA VAL A 54 -10.98 -4.50 -1.03
C VAL A 54 -10.69 -5.33 -2.28
N PHE A 55 -9.63 -6.16 -2.30
CA PHE A 55 -9.36 -7.09 -3.41
C PHE A 55 -10.48 -8.12 -3.60
N SER A 56 -11.01 -8.66 -2.50
CA SER A 56 -12.11 -9.63 -2.56
C SER A 56 -13.38 -9.02 -3.18
N ILE A 57 -13.68 -7.76 -2.85
CA ILE A 57 -14.78 -7.01 -3.47
C ILE A 57 -14.47 -6.73 -4.93
N GLY A 58 -13.22 -6.40 -5.26
CA GLY A 58 -12.74 -6.28 -6.65
C GLY A 58 -13.00 -7.54 -7.45
N THR A 59 -12.72 -8.73 -6.88
CA THR A 59 -13.08 -10.03 -7.48
C THR A 59 -14.57 -10.12 -7.80
N ALA A 60 -15.44 -9.73 -6.86
CA ALA A 60 -16.88 -9.76 -7.04
C ALA A 60 -17.39 -8.72 -8.06
N LYS A 61 -16.69 -7.62 -8.23
CA LYS A 61 -17.01 -6.52 -9.15
C LYS A 61 -16.46 -6.72 -10.57
N ALA A 62 -15.44 -7.59 -10.73
CA ALA A 62 -14.77 -7.84 -11.98
C ALA A 62 -15.74 -8.36 -13.07
N LYS A 63 -15.67 -7.77 -14.28
CA LYS A 63 -16.60 -8.05 -15.38
C LYS A 63 -16.12 -9.15 -16.33
N ASN A 64 -14.87 -9.58 -16.18
CA ASN A 64 -14.29 -10.64 -17.01
C ASN A 64 -13.42 -11.56 -16.15
N LEU A 65 -13.15 -12.75 -16.70
CA LEU A 65 -12.44 -13.80 -15.99
C LEU A 65 -10.99 -13.41 -15.63
N ASP A 66 -10.31 -12.65 -16.48
CA ASP A 66 -8.91 -12.28 -16.24
C ASP A 66 -8.78 -11.28 -15.09
N ALA A 67 -9.62 -10.23 -15.05
CA ALA A 67 -9.69 -9.32 -13.92
C ALA A 67 -10.10 -10.05 -12.62
N MET A 68 -11.09 -10.96 -12.71
CA MET A 68 -11.53 -11.76 -11.56
C MET A 68 -10.39 -12.62 -11.00
N ARG A 69 -9.63 -13.32 -11.88
CA ARG A 69 -8.48 -14.13 -11.46
C ARG A 69 -7.39 -13.29 -10.83
N LEU A 70 -7.14 -12.09 -11.37
CA LEU A 70 -6.12 -11.19 -10.85
C LEU A 70 -6.49 -10.74 -9.44
N PHE A 71 -7.66 -10.17 -9.22
CA PHE A 71 -8.10 -9.76 -7.88
C PHE A 71 -8.11 -10.92 -6.88
N ALA A 72 -8.58 -12.11 -7.28
CA ALA A 72 -8.59 -13.29 -6.43
C ALA A 72 -7.17 -13.78 -6.12
N GLY A 73 -6.26 -13.73 -7.08
CA GLY A 73 -4.85 -14.09 -6.93
C GLY A 73 -4.16 -13.18 -5.90
N TYR A 74 -4.36 -11.88 -6.00
CA TYR A 74 -3.82 -10.92 -5.01
C TYR A 74 -4.44 -11.09 -3.63
N THR A 75 -5.74 -11.38 -3.54
CA THR A 75 -6.38 -11.74 -2.26
C THR A 75 -5.63 -12.90 -1.59
N HIS A 76 -5.31 -13.94 -2.34
CA HIS A 76 -4.55 -15.09 -1.84
C HIS A 76 -3.10 -14.73 -1.49
N SER A 77 -2.43 -13.98 -2.37
CA SER A 77 -1.03 -13.54 -2.17
C SER A 77 -0.86 -12.71 -0.89
N ILE A 78 -1.80 -11.81 -0.59
CA ILE A 78 -1.76 -11.03 0.66
C ILE A 78 -1.94 -11.95 1.86
N LEU A 79 -2.94 -12.84 1.85
CA LEU A 79 -3.26 -13.69 3.01
C LEU A 79 -2.16 -14.72 3.34
N ASP A 80 -1.52 -15.29 2.33
CA ASP A 80 -0.54 -16.38 2.50
C ASP A 80 0.92 -15.92 2.28
N GLY A 81 1.14 -14.80 1.57
CA GLY A 81 2.47 -14.25 1.31
C GLY A 81 2.82 -13.09 2.21
N GLU A 82 2.21 -11.93 1.98
CA GLU A 82 2.53 -10.69 2.70
C GLU A 82 2.27 -10.79 4.21
N MET A 83 1.16 -11.43 4.59
CA MET A 83 0.85 -11.70 5.99
C MET A 83 1.87 -12.63 6.66
N ASP A 84 2.53 -13.56 5.93
CA ASP A 84 3.59 -14.40 6.48
C ASP A 84 4.86 -13.59 6.75
N ILE A 85 5.21 -12.64 5.89
CA ILE A 85 6.31 -11.69 6.10
C ILE A 85 6.04 -10.86 7.36
N HIS A 86 4.83 -10.31 7.48
CA HIS A 86 4.42 -9.55 8.68
C HIS A 86 4.52 -10.41 9.94
N ARG A 87 4.07 -11.66 9.92
CA ARG A 87 4.18 -12.59 11.05
C ARG A 87 5.64 -12.88 11.43
N ALA A 88 6.53 -13.01 10.44
CA ALA A 88 7.96 -13.20 10.69
C ALA A 88 8.58 -11.96 11.36
N TYR A 89 8.28 -10.76 10.88
CA TYR A 89 8.69 -9.51 11.54
C TYR A 89 8.12 -9.39 12.94
N MET A 90 6.82 -9.62 13.13
CA MET A 90 6.19 -9.57 14.46
C MET A 90 6.85 -10.52 15.44
N THR A 91 7.21 -11.73 15.00
CA THR A 91 7.94 -12.69 15.85
C THR A 91 9.30 -12.13 16.29
N ARG A 92 10.07 -11.51 15.40
CA ARG A 92 11.36 -10.88 15.72
C ARG A 92 11.21 -9.68 16.66
N LEU A 93 10.10 -8.95 16.54
CA LEU A 93 9.76 -7.81 17.40
C LEU A 93 9.14 -8.24 18.75
N GLY A 94 8.91 -9.52 18.98
CA GLY A 94 8.25 -10.04 20.17
C GLY A 94 6.76 -9.68 20.27
N ILE A 95 6.12 -9.42 19.12
CA ILE A 95 4.68 -9.14 19.04
C ILE A 95 3.92 -10.47 18.99
N ALA A 96 3.08 -10.72 19.99
CA ALA A 96 2.18 -11.87 19.96
C ALA A 96 1.06 -11.67 18.94
N LYS A 97 0.58 -12.75 18.33
CA LYS A 97 -0.55 -12.70 17.39
C LYS A 97 -1.78 -12.05 18.03
N GLU A 98 -2.08 -12.41 19.26
CA GLU A 98 -3.20 -11.88 20.02
C GLU A 98 -3.04 -10.37 20.28
N GLU A 99 -1.81 -9.89 20.49
CA GLU A 99 -1.52 -8.46 20.62
C GLU A 99 -1.86 -7.71 19.33
N ALA A 100 -1.40 -8.20 18.18
CA ALA A 100 -1.69 -7.59 16.90
C ALA A 100 -3.19 -7.59 16.55
N GLU A 101 -3.91 -8.69 16.88
CA GLU A 101 -5.35 -8.82 16.60
C GLU A 101 -6.22 -8.00 17.54
N GLN A 102 -5.78 -7.76 18.78
CA GLN A 102 -6.56 -7.03 19.79
C GLN A 102 -6.21 -5.54 19.87
N THR A 103 -5.06 -5.12 19.31
CA THR A 103 -4.69 -3.71 19.27
C THR A 103 -5.73 -2.90 18.51
N PRO A 104 -6.27 -1.81 19.08
CA PRO A 104 -7.19 -0.93 18.38
C PRO A 104 -6.58 -0.41 17.07
N VAL A 105 -7.40 -0.32 16.04
CA VAL A 105 -7.01 0.33 14.79
C VAL A 105 -6.97 1.83 15.03
N ALA A 106 -5.83 2.46 14.72
CA ALA A 106 -5.68 3.90 14.82
C ALA A 106 -6.64 4.63 13.88
N LEU A 107 -7.05 5.86 14.25
CA LEU A 107 -8.07 6.60 13.50
C LEU A 107 -7.64 6.90 12.05
N ASP A 108 -6.37 7.21 11.82
CA ASP A 108 -5.85 7.44 10.46
C ASP A 108 -5.95 6.16 9.60
N ASN A 109 -5.56 5.00 10.15
CA ASN A 109 -5.70 3.70 9.51
C ASN A 109 -7.17 3.34 9.24
N LEU A 110 -8.04 3.50 10.26
CA LEU A 110 -9.47 3.26 10.14
C LEU A 110 -10.11 4.16 9.07
N SER A 111 -9.71 5.43 9.02
CA SER A 111 -10.20 6.37 8.01
C SER A 111 -9.79 5.96 6.60
N TYR A 112 -8.53 5.55 6.43
CA TYR A 112 -8.00 5.08 5.15
C TYR A 112 -8.75 3.83 4.67
N THR A 113 -8.78 2.77 5.48
CA THR A 113 -9.43 1.51 5.11
C THR A 113 -10.94 1.66 4.90
N SER A 114 -11.61 2.49 5.71
CA SER A 114 -13.02 2.81 5.53
C SER A 114 -13.29 3.52 4.21
N TYR A 115 -12.41 4.45 3.79
CA TYR A 115 -12.52 5.10 2.48
C TYR A 115 -12.39 4.08 1.34
N MET A 116 -11.37 3.22 1.38
CA MET A 116 -11.16 2.17 0.36
C MET A 116 -12.34 1.20 0.28
N LEU A 117 -12.84 0.74 1.43
CA LEU A 117 -14.00 -0.14 1.50
C LEU A 117 -15.26 0.54 0.97
N ARG A 118 -15.49 1.82 1.28
CA ARG A 118 -16.60 2.60 0.72
C ARG A 118 -16.52 2.65 -0.80
N VAL A 119 -15.36 2.98 -1.36
CA VAL A 119 -15.14 2.95 -2.82
C VAL A 119 -15.43 1.55 -3.37
N ALA A 120 -14.92 0.50 -2.73
CA ALA A 120 -15.10 -0.86 -3.18
C ALA A 120 -16.59 -1.30 -3.17
N TYR A 121 -17.36 -0.90 -2.17
CA TYR A 121 -18.79 -1.24 -2.11
C TYR A 121 -19.65 -0.44 -3.08
N GLU A 122 -19.40 0.86 -3.19
CA GLU A 122 -20.27 1.79 -3.91
C GLU A 122 -19.97 1.85 -5.41
N GLU A 123 -18.71 1.57 -5.84
CA GLU A 123 -18.26 1.87 -7.20
C GLU A 123 -17.85 0.61 -7.98
N GLY A 124 -17.18 0.77 -9.12
CA GLY A 124 -16.83 -0.29 -10.05
C GLY A 124 -15.39 -0.80 -9.88
N GLU A 125 -15.01 -1.78 -10.71
CA GLU A 125 -13.71 -2.44 -10.67
C GLU A 125 -12.51 -1.49 -10.89
N ALA A 126 -12.66 -0.47 -11.73
CA ALA A 126 -11.60 0.51 -12.01
C ALA A 126 -11.40 1.46 -10.81
N GLU A 127 -12.46 1.84 -10.14
CA GLU A 127 -12.43 2.67 -8.93
C GLU A 127 -11.80 1.90 -7.75
N VAL A 128 -12.12 0.60 -7.63
CA VAL A 128 -11.44 -0.32 -6.68
C VAL A 128 -9.95 -0.37 -7.00
N MET A 129 -9.57 -0.54 -8.27
CA MET A 129 -8.17 -0.58 -8.67
C MET A 129 -7.45 0.74 -8.37
N ALA A 130 -8.10 1.90 -8.57
CA ALA A 130 -7.52 3.20 -8.22
C ALA A 130 -7.21 3.33 -6.73
N ALA A 131 -8.08 2.79 -5.86
CA ALA A 131 -7.82 2.77 -4.42
C ALA A 131 -6.67 1.82 -4.04
N ILE A 132 -6.59 0.64 -4.67
CA ILE A 132 -5.54 -0.35 -4.45
C ILE A 132 -4.15 0.17 -4.86
N LEU A 133 -4.05 0.72 -6.07
CA LEU A 133 -2.78 1.15 -6.66
C LEU A 133 -2.06 2.22 -5.84
N SER A 134 -2.78 3.05 -5.09
CA SER A 134 -2.15 4.07 -4.25
C SER A 134 -1.19 3.46 -3.23
N CYS A 135 -1.57 2.38 -2.58
CA CYS A 135 -0.70 1.65 -1.66
C CYS A 135 0.35 0.83 -2.42
N ALA A 136 -0.06 -0.04 -3.33
CA ALA A 136 0.84 -0.96 -4.01
C ALA A 136 2.04 -0.26 -4.68
N LEU A 137 1.79 0.81 -5.43
CA LEU A 137 2.84 1.54 -6.13
C LEU A 137 3.68 2.45 -5.21
N SER A 138 3.10 2.96 -4.11
CA SER A 138 3.83 3.88 -3.23
C SER A 138 4.93 3.22 -2.44
N TYR A 139 4.75 1.98 -2.00
CA TYR A 139 5.80 1.22 -1.30
C TYR A 139 7.01 0.95 -2.19
N GLU A 140 6.79 0.59 -3.44
CA GLU A 140 7.87 0.45 -4.44
C GLU A 140 8.58 1.79 -4.66
N PHE A 141 7.82 2.88 -4.86
CA PHE A 141 8.36 4.21 -5.03
C PHE A 141 9.26 4.62 -3.85
N ILE A 142 8.79 4.43 -2.62
CA ILE A 142 9.52 4.73 -1.39
C ILE A 142 10.81 3.90 -1.32
N ALA A 143 10.72 2.59 -1.50
CA ALA A 143 11.86 1.69 -1.36
C ALA A 143 12.94 1.93 -2.43
N LYS A 144 12.54 2.15 -3.68
CA LYS A 144 13.47 2.49 -4.77
C LYS A 144 14.16 3.84 -4.53
N LYS A 145 13.44 4.84 -4.01
CA LYS A 145 14.02 6.14 -3.68
C LYS A 145 14.98 6.03 -2.49
N ILE A 146 14.65 5.23 -1.46
CA ILE A 146 15.58 4.92 -0.38
C ILE A 146 16.89 4.34 -0.94
N LEU A 147 16.83 3.32 -1.79
CA LEU A 147 18.04 2.70 -2.35
C LEU A 147 18.85 3.64 -3.25
N ALA A 148 18.20 4.57 -3.95
CA ALA A 148 18.89 5.58 -4.75
C ALA A 148 19.70 6.55 -3.88
N GLU A 149 19.21 6.92 -2.70
CA GLU A 149 19.84 7.85 -1.77
C GLU A 149 20.76 7.14 -0.76
N TYR A 150 20.38 5.92 -0.33
CA TYR A 150 21.07 5.08 0.65
C TYR A 150 21.32 3.67 0.08
N PRO A 151 22.33 3.47 -0.79
CA PRO A 151 22.52 2.20 -1.50
C PRO A 151 22.79 0.97 -0.63
N ALA A 152 23.06 1.15 0.66
CA ALA A 152 23.29 0.08 1.62
C ALA A 152 22.08 -0.18 2.55
N ALA A 153 20.95 0.52 2.36
CA ALA A 153 19.77 0.40 3.22
C ALA A 153 19.15 -1.02 3.18
N ASP A 154 19.26 -1.72 2.06
CA ASP A 154 18.84 -3.12 1.90
C ASP A 154 19.66 -4.12 2.74
N LYS A 155 20.82 -3.71 3.24
CA LYS A 155 21.73 -4.53 4.07
C LYS A 155 21.60 -4.24 5.56
N HIS A 156 20.74 -3.30 5.94
CA HIS A 156 20.52 -3.00 7.35
C HIS A 156 19.96 -4.24 8.06
N GLU A 157 20.55 -4.59 9.21
CA GLU A 157 20.21 -5.82 9.94
C GLU A 157 18.71 -5.94 10.25
N PHE A 158 18.03 -4.83 10.53
CA PHE A 158 16.64 -4.82 10.95
C PHE A 158 15.69 -4.37 9.84
N TYR A 159 15.98 -3.29 9.10
CA TYR A 159 15.08 -2.71 8.10
C TYR A 159 15.38 -3.18 6.67
N GLY A 160 16.53 -3.81 6.43
CA GLY A 160 16.97 -4.17 5.08
C GLY A 160 16.01 -5.09 4.34
N GLU A 161 15.34 -6.01 5.05
CA GLU A 161 14.35 -6.91 4.46
C GLU A 161 13.10 -6.15 3.98
N TRP A 162 12.65 -5.14 4.72
CA TRP A 162 11.56 -4.25 4.31
C TRP A 162 11.93 -3.50 3.03
N VAL A 163 13.10 -2.88 3.00
CA VAL A 163 13.58 -2.13 1.83
C VAL A 163 13.76 -3.04 0.61
N SER A 164 14.45 -4.18 0.78
CA SER A 164 14.71 -5.11 -0.33
C SER A 164 13.43 -5.77 -0.84
N GLY A 165 12.46 -6.05 0.02
CA GLY A 165 11.18 -6.64 -0.36
C GLY A 165 10.41 -5.74 -1.32
N TYR A 166 10.18 -4.50 -0.94
CA TYR A 166 9.43 -3.54 -1.76
C TYR A 166 10.22 -2.97 -2.95
N ALA A 167 11.55 -3.05 -2.96
CA ALA A 167 12.38 -2.69 -4.10
C ALA A 167 12.66 -3.85 -5.05
N SER A 168 12.17 -5.06 -4.78
CA SER A 168 12.45 -6.26 -5.57
C SER A 168 11.85 -6.23 -6.96
N ASP A 169 12.48 -6.94 -7.91
CA ASP A 169 11.96 -7.12 -9.26
C ASP A 169 10.60 -7.81 -9.23
N SER A 170 10.40 -8.79 -8.33
CA SER A 170 9.13 -9.48 -8.18
C SER A 170 7.99 -8.54 -7.77
N TYR A 171 8.24 -7.64 -6.81
CA TYR A 171 7.24 -6.65 -6.39
C TYR A 171 6.92 -5.66 -7.52
N HIS A 172 7.94 -5.26 -8.28
CA HIS A 172 7.78 -4.43 -9.47
C HIS A 172 6.92 -5.13 -10.54
N GLU A 173 7.21 -6.40 -10.88
CA GLU A 173 6.44 -7.18 -11.85
C GLU A 173 4.96 -7.30 -11.44
N ASP A 174 4.69 -7.53 -10.16
CA ASP A 174 3.32 -7.54 -9.62
C ASP A 174 2.63 -6.19 -9.79
N ASN A 175 3.31 -5.10 -9.50
CA ASN A 175 2.78 -3.75 -9.69
C ASN A 175 2.50 -3.40 -11.15
N GLU A 176 3.35 -3.83 -12.08
CA GLU A 176 3.12 -3.66 -13.52
C GLU A 176 1.84 -4.38 -13.97
N VAL A 177 1.58 -5.58 -13.46
CA VAL A 177 0.34 -6.33 -13.76
C VAL A 177 -0.91 -5.56 -13.28
N LEU A 178 -0.86 -4.96 -12.08
CA LEU A 178 -1.96 -4.13 -11.58
C LEU A 178 -2.14 -2.85 -12.40
N ALA A 179 -1.04 -2.18 -12.74
CA ALA A 179 -1.02 -0.97 -13.56
C ALA A 179 -1.57 -1.23 -14.96
N ASP A 180 -1.19 -2.35 -15.57
CA ASP A 180 -1.70 -2.78 -16.88
C ASP A 180 -3.21 -3.05 -16.83
N LEU A 181 -3.72 -3.68 -15.77
CA LEU A 181 -5.15 -3.87 -15.63
C LEU A 181 -5.87 -2.51 -15.52
N MET A 182 -5.35 -1.57 -14.71
CA MET A 182 -5.91 -0.22 -14.61
C MET A 182 -5.99 0.46 -15.99
N ASN A 183 -4.92 0.41 -16.77
CA ASN A 183 -4.85 1.00 -18.09
C ASN A 183 -5.89 0.39 -19.03
N ARG A 184 -6.02 -0.94 -19.07
CA ARG A 184 -7.02 -1.66 -19.89
C ARG A 184 -8.46 -1.34 -19.48
N LEU A 185 -8.75 -1.32 -18.18
CA LEU A 185 -10.10 -1.03 -17.68
C LEU A 185 -10.60 0.38 -18.05
N THR A 186 -9.68 1.30 -18.29
CA THR A 186 -9.98 2.73 -18.45
C THR A 186 -9.76 3.27 -19.85
N GLU A 187 -9.42 2.41 -20.82
CA GLU A 187 -9.11 2.82 -22.19
C GLU A 187 -10.21 3.69 -22.80
N ASP A 188 -11.46 3.24 -22.70
CA ASP A 188 -12.64 3.91 -23.25
C ASP A 188 -13.34 4.88 -22.27
N TYR A 189 -12.71 5.22 -21.13
CA TYR A 189 -13.34 6.10 -20.15
C TYR A 189 -13.34 7.57 -20.59
N SER A 190 -14.45 8.26 -20.34
CA SER A 190 -14.52 9.70 -20.52
C SER A 190 -13.56 10.43 -19.58
N GLU A 191 -13.16 11.65 -19.97
CA GLU A 191 -12.26 12.48 -19.12
C GLU A 191 -12.83 12.72 -17.72
N LYS A 192 -14.15 12.89 -17.60
CA LYS A 192 -14.83 13.03 -16.31
C LYS A 192 -14.61 11.80 -15.43
N ARG A 193 -14.69 10.59 -16.02
CA ARG A 193 -14.51 9.34 -15.29
C ARG A 193 -13.05 9.09 -14.95
N LYS A 194 -12.12 9.43 -15.84
CA LYS A 194 -10.68 9.40 -15.57
C LYS A 194 -10.31 10.35 -14.44
N GLN A 195 -10.92 11.55 -14.40
CA GLN A 195 -10.68 12.48 -13.30
C GLN A 195 -11.19 11.95 -11.97
N HIS A 196 -12.33 11.27 -11.94
CA HIS A 196 -12.83 10.63 -10.71
C HIS A 196 -11.86 9.57 -10.16
N LEU A 197 -11.20 8.80 -11.04
CA LEU A 197 -10.15 7.87 -10.62
C LEU A 197 -8.92 8.58 -10.03
N VAL A 198 -8.54 9.73 -10.61
CA VAL A 198 -7.49 10.59 -10.05
C VAL A 198 -7.88 11.08 -8.65
N ASP A 199 -9.14 11.48 -8.46
CA ASP A 199 -9.62 11.98 -7.16
C ASP A 199 -9.55 10.86 -6.09
N ILE A 200 -9.93 9.62 -6.43
CA ILE A 200 -9.83 8.45 -5.54
C ILE A 200 -8.37 8.16 -5.19
N PHE A 201 -7.50 8.05 -6.19
CA PHE A 201 -6.08 7.77 -6.01
C PHE A 201 -5.40 8.86 -5.17
N THR A 202 -5.72 10.13 -5.43
CA THR A 202 -5.20 11.27 -4.66
C THR A 202 -5.66 11.23 -3.21
N ALA A 203 -6.93 10.88 -2.96
CA ALA A 203 -7.44 10.73 -1.60
C ALA A 203 -6.71 9.60 -0.86
N CYS A 204 -6.54 8.43 -1.49
CA CYS A 204 -5.78 7.32 -0.91
C CYS A 204 -4.31 7.69 -0.66
N SER A 205 -3.67 8.42 -1.58
CA SER A 205 -2.29 8.91 -1.39
C SER A 205 -2.17 9.86 -0.20
N ARG A 206 -3.18 10.70 0.07
CA ARG A 206 -3.20 11.55 1.27
C ARG A 206 -3.39 10.74 2.56
N TYR A 207 -4.21 9.71 2.53
CA TYR A 207 -4.34 8.78 3.66
C TYR A 207 -3.04 8.02 3.93
N GLU A 208 -2.31 7.63 2.87
CA GLU A 208 -1.00 7.01 2.99
C GLU A 208 0.01 7.97 3.67
N ALA A 209 0.02 9.26 3.29
CA ALA A 209 0.84 10.27 3.98
C ALA A 209 0.50 10.35 5.48
N ALA A 210 -0.80 10.41 5.81
CA ALA A 210 -1.26 10.42 7.20
C ALA A 210 -0.89 9.14 7.96
N PHE A 211 -0.83 7.99 7.28
CA PHE A 211 -0.40 6.71 7.85
C PHE A 211 1.07 6.75 8.28
N TRP A 212 1.97 7.34 7.47
CA TRP A 212 3.37 7.55 7.84
C TRP A 212 3.53 8.48 9.04
N ASP A 213 2.76 9.56 9.09
CA ASP A 213 2.75 10.49 10.24
C ASP A 213 2.19 9.79 11.49
N MET A 214 1.12 9.02 11.36
CA MET A 214 0.54 8.19 12.43
C MET A 214 1.59 7.22 12.98
N ALA A 215 2.32 6.53 12.12
CA ALA A 215 3.35 5.57 12.50
C ALA A 215 4.51 6.26 13.24
N TRP A 216 4.91 7.45 12.80
CA TRP A 216 5.94 8.25 13.47
C TRP A 216 5.51 8.73 14.85
N GLU A 217 4.28 9.22 14.98
CA GLU A 217 3.75 9.78 16.24
C GLU A 217 3.16 8.72 17.16
N MET A 218 2.97 7.48 16.69
CA MET A 218 2.25 6.39 17.36
C MET A 218 0.85 6.83 17.84
N ARG A 219 0.13 7.58 16.98
CA ARG A 219 -1.23 8.06 17.25
C ARG A 219 -2.24 6.89 17.32
N GLN A 220 -3.29 7.07 18.15
CA GLN A 220 -4.39 6.10 18.24
C GLN A 220 -5.70 6.68 17.71
#